data_b16cc680324719fd896ba9db858624e9
#
_entry.id   b16cc680324719fd896ba9db858624e9
#
_cell.length_a   1.000
_cell.length_b   1.000
_cell.length_c   1.000
_cell.angle_alpha   90.00
_cell.angle_beta   90.00
_cell.angle_gamma   90.00
#
_symmetry.space_group_name_H-M   'P 1'
#
loop_
_entity.id
_entity.type
_entity.pdbx_description
1 polymer ?
#
loop_
_entity_poly.entity_id
_entity_poly.type
_entity_poly.pdbx_seq_one_letter_code
_entity_poly.pdbx_strand_id
1 'polypeptide(L)'
;MSADENRAGILQAQYKNSIKKELVRKSIHICSALIPSFLTFAYWPVIACLTVVLVFYIASETLRKYGISVPVVSHITEVASRKRDENKFVLGPVTLVLGIIVTALLWKPEAARIGIYALAFGDGLASLGGKLFGRTVIPFTHGKTIAGSLTCFFAVLCSSFAVCKNGFVSLALALSAMAIELIPLGDFDNLVIPVAIGGLSTLLMR
;
A
#
# COMPACT_ATOMS: atom_id res chain seq x y z
N MET A 1 28.76 -16.57 -26.78
CA MET A 1 28.02 -16.07 -25.60
C MET A 1 28.09 -17.14 -24.55
N SER A 2 28.78 -16.92 -23.45
CA SER A 2 29.00 -17.95 -22.44
C SER A 2 27.72 -18.24 -21.65
N ALA A 3 27.60 -19.43 -21.07
CA ALA A 3 26.43 -19.79 -20.24
C ALA A 3 26.22 -18.78 -19.08
N ASP A 4 27.29 -18.16 -18.60
CA ASP A 4 27.27 -17.16 -17.54
C ASP A 4 26.70 -15.81 -18.01
N GLU A 5 26.99 -15.37 -19.23
CA GLU A 5 26.42 -14.14 -19.81
C GLU A 5 24.90 -14.29 -20.02
N ASN A 6 24.46 -15.47 -20.47
CA ASN A 6 23.04 -15.77 -20.65
C ASN A 6 22.29 -15.78 -19.28
N ARG A 7 22.91 -16.36 -18.26
CA ARG A 7 22.37 -16.39 -16.90
C ARG A 7 22.29 -15.00 -16.28
N ALA A 8 23.30 -14.15 -16.45
CA ALA A 8 23.30 -12.78 -16.00
C ALA A 8 22.22 -11.95 -16.70
N GLY A 9 22.03 -12.12 -18.02
CA GLY A 9 20.96 -11.45 -18.77
C GLY A 9 19.56 -11.84 -18.30
N ILE A 10 19.30 -13.13 -18.02
CA ILE A 10 18.04 -13.62 -17.49
C ILE A 10 17.75 -13.01 -16.10
N LEU A 11 18.74 -12.99 -15.21
CA LEU A 11 18.60 -12.40 -13.87
C LEU A 11 18.31 -10.91 -13.91
N GLN A 12 18.97 -10.15 -14.78
CA GLN A 12 18.70 -8.73 -15.01
C GLN A 12 17.29 -8.48 -15.54
N ALA A 13 16.82 -9.28 -16.49
CA ALA A 13 15.46 -9.17 -17.03
C ALA A 13 14.41 -9.47 -15.97
N GLN A 14 14.61 -10.51 -15.14
CA GLN A 14 13.73 -10.84 -14.02
C GLN A 14 13.69 -9.73 -12.97
N TYR A 15 14.83 -9.14 -12.62
CA TYR A 15 14.92 -8.02 -11.69
C TYR A 15 14.19 -6.78 -12.22
N LYS A 16 14.40 -6.42 -13.48
CA LYS A 16 13.72 -5.29 -14.13
C LYS A 16 12.21 -5.47 -14.18
N ASN A 17 11.73 -6.68 -14.48
CA ASN A 17 10.30 -7.00 -14.48
C ASN A 17 9.69 -6.95 -13.06
N SER A 18 10.43 -7.40 -12.05
CA SER A 18 10.03 -7.30 -10.65
C SER A 18 9.86 -5.84 -10.19
N ILE A 19 10.79 -4.95 -10.59
CA ILE A 19 10.68 -3.51 -10.29
C ILE A 19 9.47 -2.90 -11.00
N LYS A 20 9.24 -3.23 -12.27
CA LYS A 20 8.10 -2.70 -13.03
C LYS A 20 6.77 -3.08 -12.39
N LYS A 21 6.58 -4.33 -12.00
CA LYS A 21 5.37 -4.79 -11.28
C LYS A 21 5.19 -4.06 -9.97
N GLU A 22 6.26 -3.86 -9.21
CA GLU A 22 6.23 -3.12 -7.94
C GLU A 22 5.84 -1.65 -8.15
N LEU A 23 6.42 -1.00 -9.17
CA LEU A 23 6.09 0.38 -9.51
C LEU A 23 4.60 0.54 -9.82
N VAL A 24 4.02 -0.32 -10.65
CA VAL A 24 2.59 -0.25 -10.98
C VAL A 24 1.73 -0.44 -9.74
N ARG A 25 2.03 -1.44 -8.92
CA ARG A 25 1.29 -1.68 -7.67
C ARG A 25 1.35 -0.48 -6.72
N LYS A 26 2.54 0.08 -6.54
CA LYS A 26 2.74 1.22 -5.63
C LYS A 26 2.22 2.54 -6.20
N SER A 27 2.13 2.68 -7.52
CA SER A 27 1.42 3.81 -8.13
C SER A 27 -0.07 3.79 -7.77
N ILE A 28 -0.72 2.62 -7.74
CA ILE A 28 -2.11 2.48 -7.29
C ILE A 28 -2.24 2.92 -5.83
N HIS A 29 -1.30 2.51 -4.95
CA HIS A 29 -1.29 2.98 -3.55
C HIS A 29 -1.15 4.49 -3.45
N ILE A 30 -0.21 5.09 -4.18
CA ILE A 30 0.01 6.55 -4.16
C ILE A 30 -1.22 7.29 -4.70
N CYS A 31 -1.87 6.79 -5.75
CA CYS A 31 -3.12 7.36 -6.25
C CYS A 31 -4.24 7.37 -5.19
N SER A 32 -4.24 6.44 -4.24
CA SER A 32 -5.21 6.44 -3.15
C SER A 32 -5.13 7.69 -2.24
N ALA A 33 -4.01 8.43 -2.28
CA ALA A 33 -3.88 9.72 -1.59
C ALA A 33 -4.86 10.80 -2.10
N LEU A 34 -5.47 10.61 -3.27
CA LEU A 34 -6.51 11.51 -3.78
C LEU A 34 -7.87 11.27 -3.11
N ILE A 35 -8.11 10.08 -2.57
CA ILE A 35 -9.41 9.69 -2.01
C ILE A 35 -9.86 10.61 -0.86
N PRO A 36 -9.03 11.01 0.11
CA PRO A 36 -9.44 11.94 1.15
C PRO A 36 -9.97 13.27 0.61
N SER A 37 -9.41 13.76 -0.50
CA SER A 37 -9.91 14.98 -1.14
C SER A 37 -11.30 14.77 -1.74
N PHE A 38 -11.54 13.64 -2.42
CA PHE A 38 -12.88 13.31 -2.91
C PHE A 38 -13.90 13.10 -1.79
N LEU A 39 -13.49 12.50 -0.66
CA LEU A 39 -14.35 12.32 0.51
C LEU A 39 -14.81 13.67 1.11
N THR A 40 -14.04 14.75 0.97
CA THR A 40 -14.46 16.07 1.43
C THR A 40 -15.57 16.68 0.58
N PHE A 41 -15.65 16.34 -0.72
CA PHE A 41 -16.66 16.86 -1.64
C PHE A 41 -17.93 15.99 -1.65
N ALA A 42 -17.78 14.67 -1.60
CA ALA A 42 -18.90 13.75 -1.81
C ALA A 42 -18.69 12.45 -1.01
N TYR A 43 -18.80 12.54 0.31
CA TYR A 43 -18.45 11.44 1.24
C TYR A 43 -19.17 10.12 0.87
N TRP A 44 -20.52 10.11 0.92
CA TRP A 44 -21.29 8.89 0.66
C TRP A 44 -21.20 8.37 -0.77
N PRO A 45 -21.23 9.20 -1.81
CA PRO A 45 -20.96 8.75 -3.17
C PRO A 45 -19.59 8.09 -3.35
N VAL A 46 -18.54 8.63 -2.72
CA VAL A 46 -17.21 8.03 -2.81
C VAL A 46 -17.15 6.69 -2.08
N ILE A 47 -17.72 6.58 -0.87
CA ILE A 47 -17.81 5.30 -0.14
C ILE A 47 -18.59 4.27 -0.95
N ALA A 48 -19.74 4.65 -1.54
CA ALA A 48 -20.54 3.76 -2.38
C ALA A 48 -19.74 3.29 -3.61
N CYS A 49 -19.06 4.21 -4.31
CA CYS A 49 -18.22 3.88 -5.45
C CYS A 49 -17.09 2.89 -5.07
N LEU A 50 -16.38 3.15 -3.99
CA LEU A 50 -15.32 2.25 -3.48
C LEU A 50 -15.89 0.87 -3.13
N THR A 51 -17.07 0.82 -2.52
CA THR A 51 -17.74 -0.45 -2.18
C THR A 51 -18.14 -1.23 -3.43
N VAL A 52 -18.68 -0.56 -4.44
CA VAL A 52 -19.03 -1.18 -5.73
C VAL A 52 -17.77 -1.73 -6.41
N VAL A 53 -16.70 -0.94 -6.46
CA VAL A 53 -15.41 -1.39 -7.03
C VAL A 53 -14.86 -2.60 -6.28
N LEU A 54 -14.95 -2.60 -4.95
CA LEU A 54 -14.51 -3.71 -4.11
C LEU A 54 -15.30 -5.00 -4.40
N VAL A 55 -16.64 -4.91 -4.42
CA VAL A 55 -17.52 -6.05 -4.71
C VAL A 55 -17.27 -6.58 -6.12
N PHE A 56 -17.16 -5.68 -7.11
CA PHE A 56 -16.86 -6.04 -8.49
C PHE A 56 -15.51 -6.75 -8.61
N TYR A 57 -14.47 -6.26 -7.91
CA TYR A 57 -13.16 -6.91 -7.90
C TYR A 57 -13.23 -8.32 -7.28
N ILE A 58 -13.89 -8.47 -6.11
CA ILE A 58 -14.04 -9.76 -5.45
C ILE A 58 -14.80 -10.76 -6.34
N ALA A 59 -15.89 -10.32 -6.99
CA ALA A 59 -16.65 -11.15 -7.91
C ALA A 59 -15.78 -11.59 -9.12
N SER A 60 -15.07 -10.66 -9.74
CA SER A 60 -14.20 -10.93 -10.89
C SER A 60 -13.06 -11.86 -10.53
N GLU A 61 -12.44 -11.69 -9.37
CA GLU A 61 -11.34 -12.54 -8.92
C GLU A 61 -11.82 -13.95 -8.53
N THR A 62 -13.05 -14.04 -8.03
CA THR A 62 -13.70 -15.34 -7.78
C THR A 62 -14.01 -16.06 -9.10
N LEU A 63 -14.55 -15.37 -10.11
CA LEU A 63 -14.80 -15.92 -11.44
C LEU A 63 -13.50 -16.39 -12.10
N ARG A 64 -12.39 -15.66 -11.92
CA ARG A 64 -11.07 -16.05 -12.42
C ARG A 64 -10.64 -17.43 -11.88
N LYS A 65 -10.96 -17.77 -10.63
CA LYS A 65 -10.69 -19.11 -10.08
C LYS A 65 -11.47 -20.22 -10.78
N TYR A 66 -12.63 -19.90 -11.34
CA TYR A 66 -13.43 -20.84 -12.13
C TYR A 66 -13.09 -20.82 -13.62
N GLY A 67 -11.99 -20.17 -14.02
CA GLY A 67 -11.53 -20.12 -15.42
C GLY A 67 -12.20 -19.03 -16.26
N ILE A 68 -13.05 -18.21 -15.68
CA ILE A 68 -13.72 -17.10 -16.38
C ILE A 68 -12.92 -15.82 -16.12
N SER A 69 -12.25 -15.29 -17.15
CA SER A 69 -11.46 -14.06 -17.03
C SER A 69 -12.30 -12.84 -17.39
N VAL A 70 -12.29 -11.82 -16.51
CA VAL A 70 -12.80 -10.48 -16.81
C VAL A 70 -11.60 -9.65 -17.30
N PRO A 71 -11.53 -9.28 -18.60
CA PRO A 71 -10.29 -8.79 -19.23
C PRO A 71 -9.60 -7.64 -18.47
N VAL A 72 -10.37 -6.62 -18.04
CA VAL A 72 -9.83 -5.44 -17.34
C VAL A 72 -9.24 -5.83 -15.98
N VAL A 73 -10.00 -6.59 -15.18
CA VAL A 73 -9.56 -7.00 -13.83
C VAL A 73 -8.40 -8.00 -13.92
N SER A 74 -8.48 -8.96 -14.85
CA SER A 74 -7.41 -9.94 -15.05
C SER A 74 -6.09 -9.27 -15.41
N HIS A 75 -6.12 -8.24 -16.26
CA HIS A 75 -4.91 -7.50 -16.64
C HIS A 75 -4.31 -6.72 -15.44
N ILE A 76 -5.16 -6.01 -14.67
CA ILE A 76 -4.72 -5.28 -13.47
C ILE A 76 -4.15 -6.27 -12.44
N THR A 77 -4.83 -7.39 -12.23
CA THR A 77 -4.41 -8.44 -11.30
C THR A 77 -3.07 -9.04 -11.72
N GLU A 78 -2.89 -9.37 -13.00
CA GLU A 78 -1.64 -9.95 -13.52
C GLU A 78 -0.44 -9.01 -13.35
N VAL A 79 -0.64 -7.72 -13.62
CA VAL A 79 0.41 -6.70 -13.46
C VAL A 79 0.70 -6.38 -12.00
N ALA A 80 -0.32 -6.39 -11.13
CA ALA A 80 -0.19 -6.08 -9.70
C ALA A 80 0.17 -7.30 -8.82
N SER A 81 -0.03 -8.54 -9.33
CA SER A 81 0.22 -9.77 -8.56
C SER A 81 1.70 -9.99 -8.27
N ARG A 82 2.00 -10.53 -7.09
CA ARG A 82 3.33 -11.02 -6.71
C ARG A 82 3.50 -12.47 -7.17
N LYS A 83 4.73 -12.96 -7.27
CA LYS A 83 5.00 -14.39 -7.55
C LYS A 83 4.31 -15.35 -6.57
N ARG A 84 4.13 -14.94 -5.31
CA ARG A 84 3.42 -15.72 -4.28
C ARG A 84 1.91 -15.85 -4.53
N ASP A 85 1.34 -15.00 -5.39
CA ASP A 85 -0.09 -14.92 -5.66
C ASP A 85 -0.50 -15.72 -6.91
N GLU A 86 0.49 -16.38 -7.59
CA GLU A 86 0.23 -17.25 -8.74
C GLU A 86 -0.76 -18.35 -8.34
N ASN A 87 -1.85 -18.45 -9.08
CA ASN A 87 -2.98 -19.39 -8.85
C ASN A 87 -3.74 -19.20 -7.52
N LYS A 88 -3.52 -18.08 -6.81
CA LYS A 88 -4.26 -17.75 -5.59
C LYS A 88 -5.15 -16.53 -5.82
N PHE A 89 -6.05 -16.29 -4.86
CA PHE A 89 -6.83 -15.07 -4.80
C PHE A 89 -5.91 -13.89 -4.45
N VAL A 90 -5.88 -12.85 -5.28
CA VAL A 90 -5.01 -11.68 -5.05
C VAL A 90 -5.69 -10.72 -4.07
N LEU A 91 -5.22 -10.74 -2.82
CA LEU A 91 -5.82 -9.99 -1.71
C LEU A 91 -5.43 -8.50 -1.68
N GLY A 92 -4.33 -8.12 -2.30
CA GLY A 92 -3.79 -6.76 -2.23
C GLY A 92 -4.80 -5.64 -2.53
N PRO A 93 -5.52 -5.66 -3.67
CA PRO A 93 -6.55 -4.66 -3.98
C PRO A 93 -7.73 -4.67 -3.01
N VAL A 94 -8.13 -5.85 -2.51
CA VAL A 94 -9.23 -5.98 -1.54
C VAL A 94 -8.86 -5.29 -0.23
N THR A 95 -7.70 -5.61 0.32
CA THR A 95 -7.24 -5.03 1.59
C THR A 95 -6.96 -3.54 1.49
N LEU A 96 -6.49 -3.06 0.33
CA LEU A 96 -6.30 -1.64 0.06
C LEU A 96 -7.61 -0.86 0.13
N VAL A 97 -8.60 -1.26 -0.67
CA VAL A 97 -9.89 -0.56 -0.73
C VAL A 97 -10.66 -0.70 0.58
N LEU A 98 -10.65 -1.89 1.19
CA LEU A 98 -11.28 -2.13 2.48
C LEU A 98 -10.62 -1.28 3.58
N GLY A 99 -9.29 -1.18 3.61
CA GLY A 99 -8.56 -0.35 4.55
C GLY A 99 -8.94 1.12 4.46
N ILE A 100 -9.11 1.64 3.25
CA ILE A 100 -9.57 3.02 3.02
C ILE A 100 -10.99 3.22 3.51
N ILE A 101 -11.94 2.32 3.14
CA ILE A 101 -13.34 2.40 3.56
C ILE A 101 -13.45 2.36 5.08
N VAL A 102 -12.83 1.36 5.72
CA VAL A 102 -12.87 1.18 7.18
C VAL A 102 -12.29 2.41 7.89
N THR A 103 -11.15 2.93 7.41
CA THR A 103 -10.53 4.12 7.99
C THR A 103 -11.43 5.35 7.88
N ALA A 104 -12.07 5.54 6.72
CA ALA A 104 -12.99 6.66 6.49
C ALA A 104 -14.26 6.56 7.37
N LEU A 105 -14.78 5.36 7.60
CA LEU A 105 -15.98 5.13 8.41
C LEU A 105 -15.71 5.23 9.92
N LEU A 106 -14.54 4.78 10.40
CA LEU A 106 -14.24 4.72 11.83
C LEU A 106 -13.73 6.05 12.40
N TRP A 107 -13.02 6.85 11.62
CA TRP A 107 -12.29 7.98 12.13
C TRP A 107 -12.81 9.31 11.57
N LYS A 108 -12.63 10.39 12.34
CA LYS A 108 -12.95 11.75 11.88
C LYS A 108 -12.15 12.08 10.59
N PRO A 109 -12.66 12.98 9.72
CA PRO A 109 -12.08 13.23 8.40
C PRO A 109 -10.57 13.55 8.42
N GLU A 110 -10.07 14.33 9.39
CA GLU A 110 -8.64 14.64 9.49
C GLU A 110 -7.80 13.42 9.86
N ALA A 111 -8.26 12.62 10.83
CA ALA A 111 -7.59 11.41 11.26
C ALA A 111 -7.63 10.33 10.17
N ALA A 112 -8.76 10.18 9.47
CA ALA A 112 -8.89 9.30 8.32
C ALA A 112 -7.93 9.71 7.19
N ARG A 113 -7.81 11.02 6.91
CA ARG A 113 -6.86 11.55 5.94
C ARG A 113 -5.42 11.17 6.27
N ILE A 114 -5.02 11.33 7.54
CA ILE A 114 -3.67 10.95 8.01
C ILE A 114 -3.45 9.45 7.84
N GLY A 115 -4.41 8.60 8.23
CA GLY A 115 -4.31 7.16 8.07
C GLY A 115 -4.18 6.74 6.59
N ILE A 116 -5.00 7.29 5.70
CA ILE A 116 -4.94 7.00 4.27
C ILE A 116 -3.61 7.51 3.67
N TYR A 117 -3.09 8.66 4.10
CA TYR A 117 -1.78 9.15 3.65
C TYR A 117 -0.64 8.27 4.16
N ALA A 118 -0.73 7.74 5.39
CA ALA A 118 0.26 6.80 5.90
C ALA A 118 0.30 5.51 5.07
N LEU A 119 -0.84 5.01 4.61
CA LEU A 119 -0.91 3.91 3.66
C LEU A 119 -0.33 4.30 2.29
N ALA A 120 -0.83 5.39 1.70
CA ALA A 120 -0.50 5.79 0.34
C ALA A 120 0.98 6.15 0.19
N PHE A 121 1.49 7.00 1.06
CA PHE A 121 2.87 7.48 1.00
C PHE A 121 3.81 6.64 1.84
N GLY A 122 3.40 6.23 3.06
CA GLY A 122 4.23 5.43 3.94
C GLY A 122 4.56 4.08 3.31
N ASP A 123 3.59 3.19 3.15
CA ASP A 123 3.80 1.88 2.53
C ASP A 123 4.11 1.99 1.02
N GLY A 124 3.46 2.94 0.32
CA GLY A 124 3.70 3.17 -1.11
C GLY A 124 5.16 3.46 -1.42
N LEU A 125 5.75 4.41 -0.75
CA LEU A 125 7.13 4.84 -0.99
C LEU A 125 8.17 3.94 -0.28
N ALA A 126 7.84 3.35 0.89
CA ALA A 126 8.74 2.46 1.61
C ALA A 126 9.24 1.29 0.75
N SER A 127 8.31 0.65 0.05
CA SER A 127 8.62 -0.47 -0.83
C SER A 127 9.50 -0.05 -2.02
N LEU A 128 9.27 1.13 -2.59
CA LEU A 128 10.09 1.68 -3.67
C LEU A 128 11.47 2.10 -3.16
N GLY A 129 11.52 2.84 -2.05
CA GLY A 129 12.76 3.24 -1.40
C GLY A 129 13.62 2.04 -1.00
N GLY A 130 12.99 1.01 -0.45
CA GLY A 130 13.65 -0.24 -0.12
C GLY A 130 14.23 -0.98 -1.32
N LYS A 131 13.53 -1.01 -2.46
CA LYS A 131 14.03 -1.65 -3.68
C LYS A 131 15.11 -0.85 -4.40
N LEU A 132 15.02 0.47 -4.38
CA LEU A 132 15.97 1.35 -5.09
C LEU A 132 17.26 1.60 -4.29
N PHE A 133 17.13 1.79 -2.98
CA PHE A 133 18.25 2.21 -2.12
C PHE A 133 18.59 1.20 -1.01
N GLY A 134 17.77 0.15 -0.82
CA GLY A 134 17.94 -0.81 0.26
C GLY A 134 19.12 -1.74 0.05
N ARG A 135 20.19 -1.51 0.79
CA ARG A 135 21.37 -2.40 0.84
C ARG A 135 21.34 -3.32 2.06
N THR A 136 20.80 -2.86 3.18
CA THR A 136 20.78 -3.59 4.45
C THR A 136 19.37 -4.07 4.74
N VAL A 137 19.20 -5.38 4.78
CA VAL A 137 17.93 -6.03 5.15
C VAL A 137 17.84 -6.12 6.66
N ILE A 138 16.67 -5.82 7.20
CA ILE A 138 16.38 -5.91 8.65
C ILE A 138 16.02 -7.37 8.96
N PRO A 139 16.71 -8.01 9.93
CA PRO A 139 16.40 -9.38 10.33
C PRO A 139 14.92 -9.54 10.75
N PHE A 140 14.36 -10.71 10.52
CA PHE A 140 12.98 -11.10 10.90
C PHE A 140 11.84 -10.32 10.23
N THR A 141 12.11 -9.47 9.23
CA THR A 141 11.09 -8.62 8.55
C THR A 141 10.70 -9.10 7.15
N HIS A 142 11.04 -10.33 6.76
CA HIS A 142 10.78 -10.89 5.42
C HIS A 142 11.30 -10.02 4.25
N GLY A 143 12.48 -9.43 4.44
CA GLY A 143 13.19 -8.71 3.37
C GLY A 143 12.97 -7.19 3.35
N LYS A 144 12.41 -6.60 4.42
CA LYS A 144 12.36 -5.14 4.55
C LYS A 144 13.74 -4.57 4.82
N THR A 145 13.97 -3.34 4.38
CA THR A 145 15.29 -2.71 4.42
C THR A 145 15.26 -1.43 5.24
N ILE A 146 16.41 -1.05 5.82
CA ILE A 146 16.55 0.21 6.56
C ILE A 146 16.15 1.40 5.69
N ALA A 147 16.55 1.43 4.42
CA ALA A 147 16.18 2.50 3.50
C ALA A 147 14.66 2.58 3.28
N GLY A 148 13.97 1.43 3.17
CA GLY A 148 12.51 1.38 3.06
C GLY A 148 11.83 1.93 4.30
N SER A 149 12.24 1.51 5.49
CA SER A 149 11.66 1.96 6.76
C SER A 149 11.91 3.45 7.01
N LEU A 150 13.09 3.98 6.69
CA LEU A 150 13.36 5.42 6.73
C LEU A 150 12.49 6.19 5.72
N THR A 151 12.29 5.65 4.53
CA THR A 151 11.39 6.26 3.54
C THR A 151 9.96 6.32 4.08
N CYS A 152 9.46 5.24 4.71
CA CYS A 152 8.17 5.22 5.39
C CYS A 152 8.09 6.33 6.46
N PHE A 153 9.08 6.38 7.34
CA PHE A 153 9.15 7.38 8.40
C PHE A 153 9.03 8.81 7.86
N PHE A 154 9.86 9.19 6.91
CA PHE A 154 9.85 10.55 6.37
C PHE A 154 8.57 10.86 5.58
N ALA A 155 8.06 9.89 4.83
CA ALA A 155 6.81 10.05 4.08
C ALA A 155 5.62 10.31 5.02
N VAL A 156 5.51 9.55 6.12
CA VAL A 156 4.45 9.73 7.11
C VAL A 156 4.66 11.00 7.92
N LEU A 157 5.90 11.33 8.29
CA LEU A 157 6.23 12.57 9.01
C LEU A 157 5.77 13.79 8.20
N CYS A 158 6.14 13.88 6.93
CA CYS A 158 5.77 15.00 6.07
C CYS A 158 4.26 15.05 5.80
N SER A 159 3.64 13.92 5.48
CA SER A 159 2.22 13.88 5.14
C SER A 159 1.31 14.14 6.34
N SER A 160 1.64 13.63 7.53
CA SER A 160 0.89 13.92 8.74
C SER A 160 1.09 15.36 9.20
N PHE A 161 2.31 15.90 9.12
CA PHE A 161 2.58 17.31 9.44
C PHE A 161 1.83 18.27 8.50
N ALA A 162 1.71 17.91 7.22
CA ALA A 162 0.91 18.70 6.28
C ALA A 162 -0.56 18.82 6.70
N VAL A 163 -1.11 17.82 7.39
CA VAL A 163 -2.50 17.80 7.86
C VAL A 163 -2.65 18.42 9.24
N CYS A 164 -1.93 17.91 10.26
CA CYS A 164 -2.15 18.31 11.68
C CYS A 164 -1.33 19.53 12.12
N LYS A 165 -0.31 19.94 11.35
CA LYS A 165 0.59 21.08 11.66
C LYS A 165 1.28 20.99 13.03
N ASN A 166 1.33 19.80 13.63
CA ASN A 166 1.94 19.56 14.93
C ASN A 166 3.12 18.58 14.78
N GLY A 167 4.34 19.06 15.02
CA GLY A 167 5.56 18.27 14.84
C GLY A 167 5.67 17.08 15.77
N PHE A 168 5.23 17.22 17.03
CA PHE A 168 5.28 16.13 18.01
C PHE A 168 4.31 14.99 17.63
N VAL A 169 3.07 15.35 17.27
CA VAL A 169 2.08 14.36 16.80
C VAL A 169 2.58 13.67 15.53
N SER A 170 3.10 14.43 14.57
CA SER A 170 3.63 13.86 13.31
C SER A 170 4.81 12.92 13.53
N LEU A 171 5.70 13.25 14.48
CA LEU A 171 6.82 12.40 14.84
C LEU A 171 6.34 11.07 15.45
N ALA A 172 5.38 11.14 16.39
CA ALA A 172 4.81 9.94 17.02
C ALA A 172 4.10 9.04 15.98
N LEU A 173 3.33 9.63 15.05
CA LEU A 173 2.66 8.91 13.97
C LEU A 173 3.65 8.27 13.00
N ALA A 174 4.73 8.98 12.64
CA ALA A 174 5.76 8.48 11.75
C ALA A 174 6.54 7.29 12.36
N LEU A 175 6.90 7.37 13.64
CA LEU A 175 7.54 6.27 14.37
C LEU A 175 6.61 5.06 14.46
N SER A 176 5.33 5.28 14.75
CA SER A 176 4.33 4.21 14.83
C SER A 176 4.10 3.54 13.46
N ALA A 177 3.99 4.32 12.40
CA ALA A 177 3.84 3.79 11.05
C ALA A 177 5.06 2.97 10.61
N MET A 178 6.27 3.46 10.89
CA MET A 178 7.51 2.74 10.64
C MET A 178 7.56 1.42 11.42
N ALA A 179 7.14 1.41 12.70
CA ALA A 179 7.10 0.21 13.52
C ALA A 179 6.08 -0.82 12.98
N ILE A 180 4.89 -0.39 12.59
CA ILE A 180 3.87 -1.26 11.98
C ILE A 180 4.37 -1.79 10.63
N GLU A 181 5.00 -0.94 9.81
CA GLU A 181 5.58 -1.34 8.53
C GLU A 181 6.59 -2.47 8.67
N LEU A 182 7.38 -2.52 9.74
CA LEU A 182 8.34 -3.59 10.00
C LEU A 182 7.70 -4.96 10.27
N ILE A 183 6.45 -5.01 10.71
CA ILE A 183 5.74 -6.26 10.95
C ILE A 183 5.43 -6.93 9.60
N PRO A 184 5.71 -8.23 9.42
CA PRO A 184 5.49 -8.92 8.15
C PRO A 184 4.03 -9.33 7.95
N LEU A 185 3.12 -8.36 7.82
CA LEU A 185 1.67 -8.55 7.68
C LEU A 185 1.24 -8.99 6.27
N GLY A 186 2.12 -8.91 5.28
CA GLY A 186 1.82 -9.28 3.90
C GLY A 186 0.92 -8.26 3.21
N ASP A 187 -0.29 -8.67 2.82
CA ASP A 187 -1.26 -7.74 2.20
C ASP A 187 -2.17 -7.08 3.23
N PHE A 188 -2.15 -7.55 4.48
CA PHE A 188 -2.92 -6.94 5.58
C PHE A 188 -2.33 -5.62 6.07
N ASP A 189 -1.09 -5.29 5.71
CA ASP A 189 -0.50 -3.96 5.94
C ASP A 189 -1.39 -2.85 5.35
N ASN A 190 -2.04 -3.09 4.21
CA ASN A 190 -2.97 -2.16 3.58
C ASN A 190 -4.22 -1.84 4.42
N LEU A 191 -4.61 -2.73 5.30
CA LEU A 191 -5.72 -2.54 6.23
C LEU A 191 -5.23 -1.99 7.57
N VAL A 192 -4.17 -2.58 8.12
CA VAL A 192 -3.70 -2.28 9.47
C VAL A 192 -3.09 -0.88 9.57
N ILE A 193 -2.25 -0.49 8.61
CA ILE A 193 -1.58 0.82 8.63
C ILE A 193 -2.60 1.97 8.69
N PRO A 194 -3.55 2.10 7.75
CA PRO A 194 -4.43 3.26 7.75
C PRO A 194 -5.38 3.28 8.95
N VAL A 195 -5.89 2.13 9.38
CA VAL A 195 -6.80 2.04 10.53
C VAL A 195 -6.07 2.38 11.83
N ALA A 196 -4.88 1.79 12.06
CA ALA A 196 -4.12 2.03 13.28
C ALA A 196 -3.60 3.47 13.38
N ILE A 197 -3.05 4.01 12.28
CA ILE A 197 -2.52 5.39 12.26
C ILE A 197 -3.68 6.40 12.35
N GLY A 198 -4.81 6.16 11.70
CA GLY A 198 -6.03 6.97 11.87
C GLY A 198 -6.54 6.98 13.31
N GLY A 199 -6.57 5.80 13.95
CA GLY A 199 -6.93 5.68 15.38
C GLY A 199 -5.96 6.41 16.30
N LEU A 200 -4.66 6.20 16.11
CA LEU A 200 -3.64 6.88 16.91
C LEU A 200 -3.70 8.40 16.73
N SER A 201 -3.90 8.88 15.50
CA SER A 201 -4.05 10.32 15.25
C SER A 201 -5.28 10.91 15.94
N THR A 202 -6.39 10.15 16.02
CA THR A 202 -7.59 10.57 16.77
C THR A 202 -7.30 10.73 18.26
N LEU A 203 -6.44 9.90 18.84
CA LEU A 203 -6.05 9.99 20.25
C LEU A 203 -5.09 11.15 20.52
N LEU A 204 -4.14 11.39 19.61
CA LEU A 204 -3.09 12.41 19.80
C LEU A 204 -3.54 13.83 19.42
N MET A 205 -4.60 13.97 18.62
CA MET A 205 -5.16 15.26 18.19
C MET A 205 -6.37 15.72 19.02
N ARG A 206 -6.60 15.08 20.17
CA ARG A 206 -7.64 15.45 21.13
C ARG A 206 -7.31 16.73 21.88
#